data_654d6ca5b86c76400f5c1033bc551fc4
#
_entry.id   654d6ca5b86c76400f5c1033bc551fc4
#
_cell.length_a   1.000
_cell.length_b   1.000
_cell.length_c   1.000
_cell.angle_alpha   90.00
_cell.angle_beta   90.00
_cell.angle_gamma   90.00
#
_symmetry.space_group_name_H-M   'P 1'
#
loop_
_entity.id
_entity.type
_entity.pdbx_description
1 polymer ?
#
loop_
_entity_poly.entity_id
_entity_poly.type
_entity_poly.pdbx_seq_one_letter_code
_entity_poly.pdbx_strand_id
1 'polypeptide(L)'
;MKIALVTTFNKRLYEYYAHRFVESYNWPFDLYVYHEGWHPPKEGIFFRDINKYNPELQEFIDRNSTKNVDSQYEKHKEATRDYKMDAIRFAYKIFAKTHLMLDCDYDYVFWADADIVFKKTISERDVIRKFLPEGNAISFIDRPSYYSECGFVGYNLKEPITKSFIYNLRKYYTDDLLFNEREWHDSYVWDCVRRKQFKKYPGVKTHNLAPTINKVGNPWPDTYMAEYCDHFKGKKRKDAGEMLI
;
A
#
# COMPACT_ATOMS: atom_id res chain seq x y z
N MET A 1 18.99 10.26 8.36
CA MET A 1 17.63 9.71 8.33
C MET A 1 17.50 8.91 7.06
N LYS A 2 17.08 7.66 7.15
CA LYS A 2 16.92 6.77 5.99
C LYS A 2 15.43 6.58 5.67
N ILE A 3 15.02 6.92 4.47
CA ILE A 3 13.63 6.84 4.02
C ILE A 3 13.55 5.96 2.77
N ALA A 4 12.55 5.09 2.70
CA ALA A 4 12.24 4.34 1.49
C ALA A 4 10.75 4.47 1.13
N LEU A 5 10.48 4.36 -0.16
CA LEU A 5 9.15 4.16 -0.72
C LEU A 5 9.06 2.73 -1.27
N VAL A 6 7.93 2.06 -1.07
CA VAL A 6 7.70 0.71 -1.57
C VAL A 6 6.38 0.61 -2.32
N THR A 7 6.39 -0.12 -3.43
CA THR A 7 5.22 -0.45 -4.23
C THR A 7 5.31 -1.85 -4.82
N THR A 8 4.25 -2.33 -5.46
CA THR A 8 4.25 -3.59 -6.21
C THR A 8 3.41 -3.48 -7.46
N PHE A 9 3.88 -4.13 -8.52
CA PHE A 9 3.11 -4.33 -9.76
C PHE A 9 3.69 -5.50 -10.57
N ASN A 10 2.86 -6.09 -11.43
CA ASN A 10 3.30 -7.03 -12.45
C ASN A 10 3.39 -6.34 -13.84
N LYS A 11 3.87 -7.08 -14.85
CA LYS A 11 4.03 -6.57 -16.21
C LYS A 11 2.75 -5.96 -16.78
N ARG A 12 1.61 -6.64 -16.61
CA ARG A 12 0.31 -6.16 -17.09
C ARG A 12 -0.09 -4.82 -16.45
N LEU A 13 0.11 -4.68 -15.13
CA LEU A 13 -0.20 -3.43 -14.42
C LEU A 13 0.77 -2.31 -14.80
N TYR A 14 2.04 -2.66 -15.05
CA TYR A 14 3.03 -1.71 -15.56
C TYR A 14 2.60 -1.13 -16.91
N GLU A 15 2.30 -1.98 -17.88
CA GLU A 15 1.85 -1.58 -19.22
C GLU A 15 0.55 -0.77 -19.17
N TYR A 16 -0.31 -1.05 -18.20
CA TYR A 16 -1.61 -0.40 -18.09
C TYR A 16 -1.55 0.98 -17.42
N TYR A 17 -0.79 1.14 -16.32
CA TYR A 17 -0.72 2.40 -15.58
C TYR A 17 0.56 2.62 -14.76
N ALA A 18 1.23 1.57 -14.27
CA ALA A 18 2.32 1.75 -13.32
C ALA A 18 3.62 2.28 -13.94
N HIS A 19 3.75 2.26 -15.30
CA HIS A 19 4.83 2.96 -15.99
C HIS A 19 4.89 4.44 -15.59
N ARG A 20 3.74 5.10 -15.44
CA ARG A 20 3.67 6.51 -15.02
C ARG A 20 4.22 6.74 -13.62
N PHE A 21 3.97 5.80 -12.70
CA PHE A 21 4.57 5.83 -11.36
C PHE A 21 6.10 5.81 -11.45
N VAL A 22 6.66 4.87 -12.21
CA VAL A 22 8.11 4.68 -12.38
C VAL A 22 8.76 5.87 -13.10
N GLU A 23 8.13 6.38 -14.13
CA GLU A 23 8.63 7.50 -14.95
C GLU A 23 8.58 8.83 -14.21
N SER A 24 7.51 9.07 -13.44
CA SER A 24 7.33 10.31 -12.70
C SER A 24 8.05 10.36 -11.35
N TYR A 25 8.56 9.21 -10.84
CA TYR A 25 9.21 9.18 -9.54
C TYR A 25 10.42 10.12 -9.50
N ASN A 26 10.36 11.12 -8.63
CA ASN A 26 11.36 12.18 -8.51
C ASN A 26 11.66 12.56 -7.05
N TRP A 27 11.24 11.73 -6.09
CA TRP A 27 11.54 11.95 -4.69
C TRP A 27 12.96 11.44 -4.35
N PRO A 28 13.66 12.06 -3.37
CA PRO A 28 15.06 11.73 -3.05
C PRO A 28 15.19 10.51 -2.13
N PHE A 29 14.24 9.57 -2.19
CA PHE A 29 14.22 8.37 -1.35
C PHE A 29 14.49 7.13 -2.19
N ASP A 30 14.99 6.08 -1.54
CA ASP A 30 15.10 4.78 -2.17
C ASP A 30 13.73 4.23 -2.55
N LEU A 31 13.55 3.88 -3.83
CA LEU A 31 12.32 3.27 -4.32
C LEU A 31 12.52 1.76 -4.48
N TYR A 32 11.70 0.99 -3.78
CA TYR A 32 11.60 -0.45 -3.91
C TYR A 32 10.34 -0.84 -4.68
N VAL A 33 10.52 -1.62 -5.73
CA VAL A 33 9.44 -2.18 -6.52
C VAL A 33 9.49 -3.70 -6.43
N TYR A 34 8.45 -4.29 -5.83
CA TYR A 34 8.28 -5.74 -5.88
C TYR A 34 7.53 -6.13 -7.14
N HIS A 35 8.12 -7.02 -7.94
CA HIS A 35 7.59 -7.46 -9.23
C HIS A 35 7.34 -8.96 -9.28
N GLU A 36 6.53 -9.42 -10.22
CA GLU A 36 6.18 -10.82 -10.46
C GLU A 36 6.97 -11.33 -11.68
N GLY A 37 8.28 -11.65 -11.47
CA GLY A 37 9.16 -12.23 -12.50
C GLY A 37 9.61 -11.31 -13.63
N TRP A 38 9.13 -10.05 -13.68
CA TRP A 38 9.48 -9.08 -14.70
C TRP A 38 9.52 -7.65 -14.15
N HIS A 39 10.47 -6.86 -14.59
CA HIS A 39 10.53 -5.41 -14.29
C HIS A 39 11.07 -4.62 -15.48
N PRO A 40 10.76 -3.30 -15.58
CA PRO A 40 11.33 -2.44 -16.61
C PRO A 40 12.83 -2.18 -16.35
N PRO A 41 13.62 -1.94 -17.40
CA PRO A 41 15.02 -1.55 -17.27
C PRO A 41 15.12 -0.07 -16.86
N LYS A 42 15.01 0.21 -15.56
CA LYS A 42 15.08 1.56 -15.01
C LYS A 42 16.13 1.61 -13.91
N GLU A 43 17.14 2.46 -14.08
CA GLU A 43 18.19 2.69 -13.08
C GLU A 43 17.65 3.51 -11.89
N GLY A 44 18.34 3.39 -10.73
CA GLY A 44 17.99 4.12 -9.52
C GLY A 44 16.78 3.58 -8.77
N ILE A 45 16.25 2.41 -9.17
CA ILE A 45 15.14 1.71 -8.51
C ILE A 45 15.59 0.32 -8.09
N PHE A 46 15.24 -0.08 -6.87
CA PHE A 46 15.51 -1.41 -6.36
C PHE A 46 14.38 -2.37 -6.74
N PHE A 47 14.57 -3.16 -7.79
CA PHE A 47 13.62 -4.18 -8.20
C PHE A 47 13.85 -5.49 -7.43
N ARG A 48 12.80 -6.05 -6.84
CA ARG A 48 12.82 -7.32 -6.10
C ARG A 48 11.74 -8.25 -6.63
N ASP A 49 12.11 -9.48 -6.98
CA ASP A 49 11.11 -10.50 -7.31
C ASP A 49 10.34 -10.90 -6.06
N ILE A 50 9.03 -10.66 -6.05
CA ILE A 50 8.20 -10.85 -4.86
C ILE A 50 8.17 -12.32 -4.42
N ASN A 51 8.16 -13.24 -5.36
CA ASN A 51 8.10 -14.69 -5.06
C ASN A 51 9.42 -15.20 -4.46
N LYS A 52 10.55 -14.64 -4.94
CA LYS A 52 11.86 -14.98 -4.40
C LYS A 52 12.05 -14.49 -2.96
N TYR A 53 11.55 -13.31 -2.66
CA TYR A 53 11.72 -12.65 -1.35
C TYR A 53 10.59 -12.99 -0.36
N ASN A 54 9.48 -13.59 -0.82
CA ASN A 54 8.33 -13.93 0.02
C ASN A 54 7.80 -15.33 -0.31
N PRO A 55 8.49 -16.42 0.05
CA PRO A 55 8.00 -17.77 -0.19
C PRO A 55 6.64 -18.04 0.46
N GLU A 56 6.35 -17.44 1.61
CA GLU A 56 5.05 -17.57 2.27
C GLU A 56 3.88 -16.96 1.45
N LEU A 57 4.17 -16.07 0.50
CA LEU A 57 3.14 -15.58 -0.43
C LEU A 57 2.65 -16.73 -1.33
N GLN A 58 3.57 -17.52 -1.87
CA GLN A 58 3.19 -18.68 -2.70
C GLN A 58 2.42 -19.71 -1.87
N GLU A 59 2.88 -19.99 -0.65
CA GLU A 59 2.17 -20.88 0.27
C GLU A 59 0.75 -20.37 0.57
N PHE A 60 0.58 -19.06 0.78
CA PHE A 60 -0.74 -18.46 0.97
C PHE A 60 -1.63 -18.60 -0.27
N ILE A 61 -1.08 -18.38 -1.47
CA ILE A 61 -1.80 -18.53 -2.74
C ILE A 61 -2.25 -19.97 -2.92
N ASP A 62 -1.35 -20.94 -2.73
CA ASP A 62 -1.63 -22.36 -2.92
C ASP A 62 -2.74 -22.86 -1.99
N ARG A 63 -2.70 -22.46 -0.70
CA ARG A 63 -3.73 -22.82 0.28
C ARG A 63 -5.09 -22.17 0.01
N ASN A 64 -5.11 -21.05 -0.67
CA ASN A 64 -6.32 -20.22 -0.77
C ASN A 64 -6.79 -19.99 -2.21
N SER A 65 -6.18 -20.64 -3.19
CA SER A 65 -6.51 -20.49 -4.61
C SER A 65 -7.96 -20.80 -4.92
N THR A 66 -8.52 -21.87 -4.34
CA THR A 66 -9.92 -22.25 -4.51
C THR A 66 -10.87 -21.25 -3.88
N LYS A 67 -10.55 -20.70 -2.71
CA LYS A 67 -11.39 -19.68 -2.05
C LYS A 67 -11.56 -18.43 -2.91
N ASN A 68 -10.51 -18.03 -3.60
CA ASN A 68 -10.55 -16.89 -4.50
C ASN A 68 -11.23 -17.20 -5.84
N VAL A 69 -10.99 -18.37 -6.42
CA VAL A 69 -11.53 -18.77 -7.72
C VAL A 69 -13.04 -18.97 -7.63
N ASP A 70 -13.51 -19.73 -6.65
CA ASP A 70 -14.93 -20.08 -6.52
C ASP A 70 -15.82 -18.88 -6.15
N SER A 71 -15.28 -17.96 -5.37
CA SER A 71 -16.10 -16.81 -4.96
C SER A 71 -15.99 -15.65 -5.92
N GLN A 72 -14.90 -15.61 -6.72
CA GLN A 72 -14.53 -14.31 -7.15
C GLN A 72 -14.01 -14.16 -8.55
N TYR A 73 -13.12 -14.95 -9.05
CA TYR A 73 -12.48 -14.66 -10.31
C TYR A 73 -13.41 -14.83 -11.53
N GLU A 74 -14.26 -15.82 -11.52
CA GLU A 74 -15.26 -16.07 -12.58
C GLU A 74 -16.34 -14.98 -12.59
N LYS A 75 -16.79 -14.58 -11.42
CA LYS A 75 -17.73 -13.46 -11.29
C LYS A 75 -17.13 -12.11 -11.62
N HIS A 76 -15.80 -11.94 -11.71
CA HIS A 76 -15.12 -10.71 -12.09
C HIS A 76 -15.21 -10.37 -13.56
N LYS A 77 -15.45 -11.34 -14.38
CA LYS A 77 -15.71 -11.09 -15.80
C LYS A 77 -17.02 -10.34 -16.02
N GLU A 78 -17.91 -10.37 -15.04
CA GLU A 78 -19.25 -9.79 -15.12
C GLU A 78 -19.42 -8.55 -14.22
N ALA A 79 -18.52 -7.64 -14.32
CA ALA A 79 -18.66 -6.22 -14.05
C ALA A 79 -19.00 -5.67 -12.64
N THR A 80 -19.46 -6.40 -11.66
CA THR A 80 -19.89 -5.78 -10.37
C THR A 80 -19.33 -6.43 -9.13
N ARG A 81 -18.09 -6.89 -9.27
CA ARG A 81 -17.56 -7.69 -8.28
C ARG A 81 -17.04 -7.08 -7.14
N ASP A 82 -17.30 -7.72 -6.12
CA ASP A 82 -16.82 -7.36 -4.82
C ASP A 82 -15.32 -7.67 -4.67
N TYR A 83 -14.47 -6.72 -5.17
CA TYR A 83 -13.03 -6.73 -4.92
C TYR A 83 -12.70 -6.93 -3.44
N LYS A 84 -13.67 -6.70 -2.55
CA LYS A 84 -13.51 -6.79 -1.11
C LYS A 84 -13.17 -8.19 -0.63
N MET A 85 -13.47 -9.20 -1.43
CA MET A 85 -13.23 -10.60 -1.11
C MET A 85 -12.04 -11.19 -1.88
N ASP A 86 -11.23 -10.39 -2.57
CA ASP A 86 -10.10 -10.85 -3.37
C ASP A 86 -8.79 -10.87 -2.55
N ALA A 87 -8.67 -11.85 -1.64
CA ALA A 87 -7.56 -11.97 -0.72
C ALA A 87 -6.20 -12.12 -1.42
N ILE A 88 -6.13 -12.91 -2.50
CA ILE A 88 -4.87 -13.18 -3.23
C ILE A 88 -4.35 -11.91 -3.89
N ARG A 89 -5.20 -11.14 -4.54
CA ARG A 89 -4.81 -9.87 -5.16
C ARG A 89 -4.16 -8.92 -4.15
N PHE A 90 -4.73 -8.82 -2.96
CA PHE A 90 -4.22 -7.92 -1.93
C PHE A 90 -3.05 -8.50 -1.13
N ALA A 91 -2.85 -9.82 -1.15
CA ALA A 91 -1.68 -10.44 -0.54
C ALA A 91 -0.38 -9.89 -1.13
N TYR A 92 -0.28 -9.71 -2.45
CA TYR A 92 0.90 -9.12 -3.08
C TYR A 92 1.29 -7.78 -2.45
N LYS A 93 0.34 -6.90 -2.18
CA LYS A 93 0.60 -5.62 -1.51
C LYS A 93 1.12 -5.80 -0.08
N ILE A 94 0.49 -6.72 0.66
CA ILE A 94 0.84 -6.94 2.06
C ILE A 94 2.23 -7.57 2.17
N PHE A 95 2.52 -8.59 1.38
CA PHE A 95 3.81 -9.24 1.40
C PHE A 95 4.94 -8.32 0.92
N ALA A 96 4.72 -7.51 -0.12
CA ALA A 96 5.70 -6.53 -0.58
C ALA A 96 6.07 -5.52 0.51
N LYS A 97 5.08 -4.83 1.09
CA LYS A 97 5.34 -3.80 2.11
C LYS A 97 5.90 -4.39 3.40
N THR A 98 5.37 -5.51 3.88
CA THR A 98 5.80 -6.08 5.16
C THR A 98 7.19 -6.71 5.07
N HIS A 99 7.56 -7.32 3.93
CA HIS A 99 8.91 -7.83 3.74
C HIS A 99 9.94 -6.72 3.85
N LEU A 100 9.79 -5.62 3.08
CA LEU A 100 10.75 -4.52 3.16
C LEU A 100 10.91 -4.02 4.60
N MET A 101 9.80 -3.77 5.29
CA MET A 101 9.81 -3.16 6.62
C MET A 101 10.35 -4.06 7.73
N LEU A 102 10.25 -5.38 7.56
CA LEU A 102 10.79 -6.35 8.54
C LEU A 102 12.28 -6.66 8.31
N ASP A 103 12.77 -6.47 7.07
CA ASP A 103 14.13 -6.85 6.64
C ASP A 103 15.02 -5.63 6.31
N CYS A 104 14.62 -4.42 6.67
CA CYS A 104 15.38 -3.21 6.30
C CYS A 104 15.93 -2.45 7.51
N ASP A 105 16.91 -1.56 7.20
CA ASP A 105 17.50 -0.60 8.14
C ASP A 105 17.09 0.85 7.80
N TYR A 106 15.83 1.04 7.45
CA TYR A 106 15.24 2.38 7.26
C TYR A 106 14.59 2.88 8.54
N ASP A 107 14.63 4.19 8.74
CA ASP A 107 13.91 4.87 9.82
C ASP A 107 12.41 4.98 9.49
N TYR A 108 12.12 5.25 8.22
CA TYR A 108 10.76 5.47 7.71
C TYR A 108 10.55 4.73 6.39
N VAL A 109 9.42 4.06 6.26
CA VAL A 109 9.01 3.44 4.99
C VAL A 109 7.61 3.92 4.64
N PHE A 110 7.42 4.35 3.40
CA PHE A 110 6.11 4.71 2.86
C PHE A 110 5.67 3.67 1.84
N TRP A 111 4.43 3.23 1.94
CA TRP A 111 3.75 2.49 0.89
C TRP A 111 3.07 3.47 -0.04
N ALA A 112 3.17 3.23 -1.35
CA ALA A 112 2.43 3.95 -2.37
C ALA A 112 1.82 2.97 -3.38
N ASP A 113 0.53 3.12 -3.70
CA ASP A 113 -0.10 2.35 -4.78
C ASP A 113 0.51 2.74 -6.13
N ALA A 114 0.70 1.77 -7.02
CA ALA A 114 1.38 1.95 -8.31
C ALA A 114 0.58 2.77 -9.35
N ASP A 115 -0.61 3.25 -8.99
CA ASP A 115 -1.41 4.20 -9.78
C ASP A 115 -1.27 5.66 -9.30
N ILE A 116 -0.25 5.93 -8.49
CA ILE A 116 0.17 7.29 -8.12
C ILE A 116 1.11 7.85 -9.20
N VAL A 117 0.99 9.15 -9.48
CA VAL A 117 1.87 9.92 -10.37
C VAL A 117 2.45 11.09 -9.60
N PHE A 118 3.76 11.19 -9.58
CA PHE A 118 4.48 12.25 -8.87
C PHE A 118 4.54 13.51 -9.72
N LYS A 119 4.19 14.66 -9.13
CA LYS A 119 4.17 15.97 -9.80
C LYS A 119 5.28 16.88 -9.35
N LYS A 120 5.66 16.75 -8.10
CA LYS A 120 6.58 17.67 -7.43
C LYS A 120 7.50 16.89 -6.49
N THR A 121 8.78 17.22 -6.52
CA THR A 121 9.72 16.69 -5.54
C THR A 121 9.43 17.21 -4.13
N ILE A 122 9.89 16.47 -3.13
CA ILE A 122 9.74 16.84 -1.72
C ILE A 122 11.05 16.56 -0.99
N SER A 123 11.43 17.42 -0.03
CA SER A 123 12.59 17.17 0.82
C SER A 123 12.30 16.10 1.89
N GLU A 124 13.34 15.41 2.36
CA GLU A 124 13.21 14.46 3.48
C GLU A 124 12.58 15.12 4.71
N ARG A 125 12.95 16.35 5.01
CA ARG A 125 12.39 17.11 6.13
C ARG A 125 10.90 17.36 5.96
N ASP A 126 10.48 17.72 4.76
CA ASP A 126 9.07 18.05 4.51
C ASP A 126 8.18 16.81 4.47
N VAL A 127 8.70 15.65 3.97
CA VAL A 127 7.95 14.41 3.99
C VAL A 127 7.67 13.96 5.42
N ILE A 128 8.65 14.07 6.30
CA ILE A 128 8.41 13.74 7.71
C ILE A 128 7.46 14.76 8.33
N ARG A 129 7.69 16.06 8.17
CA ARG A 129 6.83 17.08 8.77
C ARG A 129 5.38 16.99 8.32
N LYS A 130 5.13 16.70 7.02
CA LYS A 130 3.77 16.70 6.43
C LYS A 130 3.11 15.33 6.45
N PHE A 131 3.88 14.26 6.22
CA PHE A 131 3.31 12.94 5.98
C PHE A 131 3.43 11.99 7.17
N LEU A 132 4.49 12.11 7.98
CA LEU A 132 4.64 11.28 9.18
C LEU A 132 5.47 12.00 10.25
N PRO A 133 4.87 12.99 10.95
CA PRO A 133 5.58 13.74 11.98
C PRO A 133 6.17 12.84 13.06
N GLU A 134 7.32 13.24 13.59
CA GLU A 134 8.02 12.51 14.64
C GLU A 134 7.10 12.17 15.82
N GLY A 135 7.33 11.01 16.44
CA GLY A 135 6.50 10.49 17.53
C GLY A 135 5.17 9.89 17.09
N ASN A 136 4.84 9.92 15.79
CA ASN A 136 3.74 9.14 15.26
C ASN A 136 4.24 7.79 14.74
N ALA A 137 3.54 6.71 15.07
CA ALA A 137 3.89 5.36 14.64
C ALA A 137 3.58 5.13 13.15
N ILE A 138 2.41 5.57 12.71
CA ILE A 138 1.94 5.43 11.34
C ILE A 138 1.17 6.66 10.87
N SER A 139 1.12 6.86 9.54
CA SER A 139 0.23 7.81 8.91
C SER A 139 -0.63 7.15 7.84
N PHE A 140 -1.86 7.60 7.69
CA PHE A 140 -2.84 7.06 6.75
C PHE A 140 -3.95 8.09 6.50
N ILE A 141 -4.80 7.85 5.50
CA ILE A 141 -5.98 8.67 5.28
C ILE A 141 -7.15 8.06 6.05
N ASP A 142 -7.53 8.68 7.15
CA ASP A 142 -8.67 8.25 7.95
C ASP A 142 -9.99 8.65 7.28
N ARG A 143 -10.97 7.76 7.33
CA ARG A 143 -12.34 7.99 6.86
C ARG A 143 -13.31 7.56 7.96
N PRO A 144 -13.76 8.47 8.82
CA PRO A 144 -14.44 8.14 10.08
C PRO A 144 -15.63 7.18 9.97
N SER A 145 -16.37 7.22 8.86
CA SER A 145 -17.54 6.34 8.61
C SER A 145 -17.22 5.14 7.72
N TYR A 146 -15.94 4.88 7.45
CA TYR A 146 -15.51 3.84 6.53
C TYR A 146 -14.15 3.25 6.99
N TYR A 147 -13.58 2.33 6.21
CA TYR A 147 -12.19 1.89 6.42
C TYR A 147 -11.20 2.92 5.87
N SER A 148 -10.00 2.94 6.44
CA SER A 148 -8.91 3.83 6.02
C SER A 148 -8.56 3.63 4.55
N GLU A 149 -8.14 4.69 3.88
CA GLU A 149 -7.59 4.61 2.53
C GLU A 149 -6.09 4.29 2.62
N CYS A 150 -5.68 3.17 2.05
CA CYS A 150 -4.31 2.65 2.13
C CYS A 150 -3.51 2.80 0.83
N GLY A 151 -3.92 3.68 -0.09
CA GLY A 151 -3.15 3.99 -1.30
C GLY A 151 -1.81 4.68 -1.02
N PHE A 152 -1.72 5.37 0.13
CA PHE A 152 -0.47 5.89 0.66
C PHE A 152 -0.48 5.79 2.18
N VAL A 153 0.53 5.12 2.76
CA VAL A 153 0.64 4.88 4.21
C VAL A 153 2.10 5.02 4.64
N GLY A 154 2.34 5.78 5.70
CA GLY A 154 3.68 5.92 6.28
C GLY A 154 3.86 5.08 7.53
N TYR A 155 5.08 4.56 7.71
CA TYR A 155 5.48 3.73 8.84
C TYR A 155 6.78 4.25 9.44
N ASN A 156 6.75 4.63 10.71
CA ASN A 156 7.94 5.01 11.49
C ASN A 156 8.51 3.76 12.17
N LEU A 157 9.57 3.21 11.60
CA LEU A 157 10.17 1.96 12.09
C LEU A 157 11.00 2.14 13.36
N LYS A 158 11.24 3.38 13.80
CA LYS A 158 11.85 3.69 15.11
C LYS A 158 10.89 3.44 16.26
N GLU A 159 9.58 3.44 15.97
CA GLU A 159 8.57 3.14 16.98
C GLU A 159 8.36 1.62 17.09
N PRO A 160 8.64 0.98 18.26
CA PRO A 160 8.55 -0.47 18.41
C PRO A 160 7.16 -1.04 18.06
N ILE A 161 6.11 -0.28 18.34
CA ILE A 161 4.73 -0.66 18.02
C ILE A 161 4.50 -0.81 16.52
N THR A 162 5.21 -0.03 15.69
CA THR A 162 5.10 -0.11 14.23
C THR A 162 5.59 -1.46 13.71
N LYS A 163 6.75 -1.93 14.18
CA LYS A 163 7.28 -3.26 13.80
C LYS A 163 6.33 -4.37 14.25
N SER A 164 5.80 -4.28 15.46
CA SER A 164 4.80 -5.22 15.95
C SER A 164 3.52 -5.21 15.12
N PHE A 165 3.07 -4.03 14.69
CA PHE A 165 1.92 -3.89 13.78
C PHE A 165 2.18 -4.55 12.42
N ILE A 166 3.34 -4.30 11.82
CA ILE A 166 3.73 -4.87 10.52
C ILE A 166 3.79 -6.39 10.59
N TYR A 167 4.39 -6.93 11.66
CA TYR A 167 4.44 -8.37 11.92
C TYR A 167 3.03 -8.99 12.03
N ASN A 168 2.14 -8.37 12.82
CA ASN A 168 0.76 -8.82 12.96
C ASN A 168 -0.03 -8.72 11.65
N LEU A 169 0.20 -7.67 10.85
CA LEU A 169 -0.43 -7.53 9.54
C LEU A 169 -0.01 -8.67 8.60
N ARG A 170 1.28 -9.04 8.60
CA ARG A 170 1.76 -10.21 7.85
C ARG A 170 1.11 -11.51 8.34
N LYS A 171 1.01 -11.70 9.65
CA LYS A 171 0.36 -12.87 10.26
C LYS A 171 -1.11 -13.03 9.85
N TYR A 172 -1.82 -11.96 9.60
CA TYR A 172 -3.19 -12.08 9.10
C TYR A 172 -3.29 -12.86 7.79
N TYR A 173 -2.24 -12.83 6.97
CA TYR A 173 -2.17 -13.58 5.71
C TYR A 173 -1.46 -14.93 5.90
N THR A 174 -0.33 -15.00 6.59
CA THR A 174 0.39 -16.27 6.78
C THR A 174 -0.41 -17.30 7.57
N ASP A 175 -1.22 -16.84 8.53
CA ASP A 175 -2.02 -17.67 9.43
C ASP A 175 -3.50 -17.72 9.00
N ASP A 176 -3.83 -17.23 7.80
CA ASP A 176 -5.20 -17.21 7.23
C ASP A 176 -6.25 -16.48 8.10
N LEU A 177 -5.82 -15.60 9.03
CA LEU A 177 -6.70 -14.90 9.98
C LEU A 177 -7.64 -13.89 9.30
N LEU A 178 -7.27 -13.38 8.12
CA LEU A 178 -8.10 -12.44 7.37
C LEU A 178 -9.46 -13.04 7.00
N PHE A 179 -9.58 -14.36 6.86
CA PHE A 179 -10.85 -15.01 6.52
C PHE A 179 -11.88 -15.01 7.65
N ASN A 180 -11.48 -14.62 8.87
CA ASN A 180 -12.38 -14.34 9.98
C ASN A 180 -12.94 -12.91 9.94
N GLU A 181 -12.47 -12.07 9.01
CA GLU A 181 -12.94 -10.70 8.85
C GLU A 181 -14.05 -10.62 7.79
N ARG A 182 -14.87 -9.56 7.88
CA ARG A 182 -16.00 -9.35 6.96
C ARG A 182 -15.57 -9.10 5.52
N GLU A 183 -14.44 -8.46 5.31
CA GLU A 183 -13.88 -8.09 4.01
C GLU A 183 -12.38 -8.41 4.00
N TRP A 184 -11.82 -8.81 2.84
CA TRP A 184 -10.44 -9.35 2.76
C TRP A 184 -9.48 -8.45 1.97
N HIS A 185 -9.94 -7.29 1.52
CA HIS A 185 -9.06 -6.33 0.84
C HIS A 185 -8.11 -5.63 1.83
N ASP A 186 -7.00 -5.16 1.32
CA ASP A 186 -5.88 -4.63 2.10
C ASP A 186 -6.27 -3.53 3.10
N SER A 187 -7.10 -2.57 2.68
CA SER A 187 -7.50 -1.44 3.52
C SER A 187 -8.35 -1.87 4.72
N TYR A 188 -9.28 -2.82 4.52
CA TYR A 188 -10.13 -3.33 5.60
C TYR A 188 -9.32 -4.17 6.59
N VAL A 189 -8.52 -5.12 6.07
CA VAL A 189 -7.67 -5.97 6.92
C VAL A 189 -6.66 -5.13 7.69
N TRP A 190 -6.04 -4.15 7.04
CA TRP A 190 -5.12 -3.21 7.66
C TRP A 190 -5.77 -2.47 8.84
N ASP A 191 -6.99 -1.98 8.66
CA ASP A 191 -7.77 -1.30 9.72
C ASP A 191 -8.14 -2.24 10.87
N CYS A 192 -8.52 -3.49 10.57
CA CYS A 192 -8.81 -4.49 11.59
C CYS A 192 -7.60 -4.75 12.48
N VAL A 193 -6.42 -4.95 11.89
CA VAL A 193 -5.16 -5.15 12.63
C VAL A 193 -4.81 -3.90 13.43
N ARG A 194 -4.87 -2.71 12.82
CA ARG A 194 -4.58 -1.44 13.48
C ARG A 194 -5.47 -1.23 14.70
N ARG A 195 -6.78 -1.33 14.53
CA ARG A 195 -7.74 -1.10 15.62
C ARG A 195 -7.56 -2.09 16.75
N LYS A 196 -7.38 -3.38 16.44
CA LYS A 196 -7.15 -4.42 17.46
C LYS A 196 -5.86 -4.19 18.25
N GLN A 197 -4.79 -3.81 17.57
CA GLN A 197 -3.50 -3.63 18.21
C GLN A 197 -3.42 -2.31 18.98
N PHE A 198 -3.80 -1.18 18.37
CA PHE A 198 -3.64 0.13 19.00
C PHE A 198 -4.61 0.36 20.16
N LYS A 199 -5.73 -0.37 20.19
CA LYS A 199 -6.60 -0.40 21.37
C LYS A 199 -5.86 -0.88 22.63
N LYS A 200 -4.85 -1.73 22.49
CA LYS A 200 -4.02 -2.23 23.61
C LYS A 200 -2.97 -1.21 24.05
N TYR A 201 -2.70 -0.19 23.24
CA TYR A 201 -1.66 0.82 23.47
C TYR A 201 -2.23 2.23 23.26
N PRO A 202 -3.05 2.75 24.18
CA PRO A 202 -3.79 4.01 23.98
C PRO A 202 -2.91 5.26 23.85
N GLY A 203 -1.61 5.17 24.18
CA GLY A 203 -0.65 6.26 23.98
C GLY A 203 -0.04 6.34 22.58
N VAL A 204 -0.35 5.39 21.67
CA VAL A 204 0.18 5.39 20.30
C VAL A 204 -0.41 6.55 19.50
N LYS A 205 0.47 7.41 18.99
CA LYS A 205 0.08 8.50 18.12
C LYS A 205 0.09 8.06 16.65
N THR A 206 -0.90 8.52 15.92
CA THR A 206 -1.01 8.33 14.46
C THR A 206 -1.28 9.66 13.79
N HIS A 207 -0.88 9.78 12.53
CA HIS A 207 -1.09 10.98 11.75
C HIS A 207 -2.13 10.75 10.65
N ASN A 208 -3.20 11.58 10.64
CA ASN A 208 -4.18 11.56 9.56
C ASN A 208 -3.69 12.47 8.42
N LEU A 209 -3.47 11.89 7.24
CA LEU A 209 -3.01 12.60 6.05
C LEU A 209 -4.08 13.54 5.45
N ALA A 210 -5.31 13.45 5.92
CA ALA A 210 -6.45 14.26 5.46
C ALA A 210 -7.33 14.70 6.63
N PRO A 211 -6.85 15.63 7.48
CA PRO A 211 -7.51 15.97 8.74
C PRO A 211 -8.88 16.64 8.58
N THR A 212 -9.22 17.12 7.38
CA THR A 212 -10.46 17.88 7.12
C THR A 212 -11.56 17.08 6.43
N ILE A 213 -11.33 15.77 6.17
CA ILE A 213 -12.28 14.97 5.40
C ILE A 213 -13.40 14.40 6.26
N ASN A 214 -14.63 14.66 5.80
CA ASN A 214 -15.85 13.99 6.24
C ASN A 214 -16.57 13.26 5.10
N LYS A 215 -15.86 12.83 4.05
CA LYS A 215 -16.49 12.28 2.84
C LYS A 215 -16.18 10.79 2.65
N VAL A 216 -17.18 10.03 2.23
CA VAL A 216 -17.05 8.62 1.82
C VAL A 216 -16.41 8.45 0.43
N GLY A 217 -16.18 9.53 -0.32
CA GLY A 217 -15.65 9.50 -1.68
C GLY A 217 -14.14 9.31 -1.77
N ASN A 218 -13.55 9.77 -2.87
CA ASN A 218 -12.09 9.81 -3.04
C ASN A 218 -11.49 10.93 -2.18
N PRO A 219 -10.77 10.61 -1.11
CA PRO A 219 -10.24 11.61 -0.19
C PRO A 219 -8.97 12.30 -0.69
N TRP A 220 -8.36 11.82 -1.77
CA TRP A 220 -7.03 12.25 -2.19
C TRP A 220 -6.85 13.75 -2.40
N PRO A 221 -7.81 14.48 -3.04
CA PRO A 221 -7.66 15.92 -3.25
C PRO A 221 -7.55 16.75 -1.97
N ASP A 222 -8.03 16.22 -0.85
CA ASP A 222 -8.05 16.90 0.45
C ASP A 222 -6.86 16.48 1.35
N THR A 223 -5.91 15.72 0.80
CA THR A 223 -4.72 15.25 1.52
C THR A 223 -3.53 16.18 1.33
N TYR A 224 -2.57 16.10 2.26
CA TYR A 224 -1.26 16.75 2.09
C TYR A 224 -0.50 16.25 0.85
N MET A 225 -0.77 15.01 0.39
CA MET A 225 -0.11 14.45 -0.79
C MET A 225 -0.58 15.06 -2.10
N ALA A 226 -1.79 15.62 -2.17
CA ALA A 226 -2.35 16.18 -3.41
C ALA A 226 -1.50 17.31 -4.02
N GLU A 227 -0.68 17.97 -3.22
CA GLU A 227 0.30 18.95 -3.70
C GLU A 227 1.44 18.27 -4.49
N TYR A 228 1.82 17.05 -4.12
CA TYR A 228 3.03 16.38 -4.59
C TYR A 228 2.77 15.25 -5.58
N CYS A 229 1.60 14.64 -5.53
CA CYS A 229 1.24 13.52 -6.40
C CYS A 229 -0.27 13.38 -6.58
N ASP A 230 -0.68 12.77 -7.69
CA ASP A 230 -2.06 12.40 -7.98
C ASP A 230 -2.25 10.90 -7.83
N HIS A 231 -3.45 10.48 -7.47
CA HIS A 231 -3.84 9.08 -7.35
C HIS A 231 -4.98 8.76 -8.33
N PHE A 232 -4.69 8.00 -9.36
CA PHE A 232 -5.62 7.68 -10.43
C PHE A 232 -6.38 6.39 -10.15
N LYS A 233 -7.56 6.48 -9.55
CA LYS A 233 -8.41 5.32 -9.22
C LYS A 233 -9.45 5.00 -10.29
N GLY A 234 -9.73 3.71 -10.47
CA GLY A 234 -10.85 3.22 -11.29
C GLY A 234 -10.74 3.62 -12.77
N LYS A 235 -11.81 4.18 -13.34
CA LYS A 235 -11.87 4.60 -14.76
C LYS A 235 -10.80 5.67 -15.10
N LYS A 236 -10.46 6.55 -14.17
CA LYS A 236 -9.42 7.57 -14.37
C LYS A 236 -8.03 7.01 -14.66
N ARG A 237 -7.77 5.73 -14.37
CA ARG A 237 -6.53 5.05 -14.76
C ARG A 237 -6.36 4.98 -16.28
N LYS A 238 -7.47 4.81 -17.01
CA LYS A 238 -7.48 4.78 -18.49
C LYS A 238 -7.31 6.16 -19.09
N ASP A 239 -8.10 7.11 -18.61
CA ASP A 239 -8.18 8.47 -19.18
C ASP A 239 -6.87 9.25 -19.06
N ALA A 240 -6.09 8.97 -17.99
CA ALA A 240 -4.79 9.59 -17.82
C ALA A 240 -3.70 9.08 -18.78
N GLY A 241 -3.90 7.92 -19.44
CA GLY A 241 -3.01 7.41 -20.48
C GLY A 241 -3.15 8.14 -21.81
N GLU A 242 -4.30 8.75 -22.07
CA GLU A 242 -4.56 9.50 -23.29
C GLU A 242 -4.13 10.98 -23.23
N MET A 243 -3.86 11.50 -22.02
CA MET A 243 -3.46 12.91 -21.82
C MET A 243 -1.95 13.16 -21.80
N LEU A 244 -1.13 12.12 -21.94
CA LEU A 244 0.35 12.21 -21.85
C LEU A 244 1.07 11.74 -23.12
N ILE A 245 0.38 11.70 -24.27
CA ILE A 245 0.99 11.46 -25.60
C ILE A 245 1.12 12.80 -26.33
#